data_0fc804d30db89e2a7865c39e8d29ac4d
#
_entry.id   0fc804d30db89e2a7865c39e8d29ac4d
#
_cell.length_a   1.000
_cell.length_b   1.000
_cell.length_c   1.000
_cell.angle_alpha   90.00
_cell.angle_beta   90.00
_cell.angle_gamma   90.00
#
_symmetry.space_group_name_H-M   'P 1'
#
loop_
_entity.id
_entity.type
_entity.pdbx_description
1 polymer ?
#
loop_
_entity_poly.entity_id
_entity_poly.type
_entity_poly.pdbx_seq_one_letter_code
_entity_poly.pdbx_strand_id
1 'polypeptide(L)'
;MAEIETRQLNKFYKNLHALKDINLGIKENELFGLLGVNGAGKTTLIKILTCLSEQTSGEAYVHGFSVKDNPEKVKEIVDVSPQETAVAHNLTVRENLDFFASLYNTRDEAYISSVVNAFSLEEVENQRAKTLSGGWKRRLSIAIGLISKPKILFLDEPTLGLDVIARRELWKIINNMKGKITIILTTHYLEEAEALCDRVAVMSKGKVKAIGTPAELKAIAKTDNFEDAFIKIAEGEL
;
A
#
# COMPACT_ATOMS: atom_id res chain seq x y z
N MET A 1 8.81 -9.64 16.02
CA MET A 1 9.68 -8.63 15.38
C MET A 1 8.79 -7.72 14.55
N ALA A 2 9.21 -6.49 14.28
CA ALA A 2 8.48 -5.66 13.32
C ALA A 2 8.73 -6.22 11.90
N GLU A 3 7.68 -6.27 11.08
CA GLU A 3 7.76 -6.69 9.68
C GLU A 3 8.40 -5.59 8.83
N ILE A 4 8.09 -4.32 9.16
CA ILE A 4 8.78 -3.15 8.62
C ILE A 4 9.21 -2.28 9.77
N GLU A 5 10.46 -1.81 9.76
CA GLU A 5 11.00 -0.89 10.75
C GLU A 5 11.79 0.22 10.07
N THR A 6 11.58 1.47 10.48
CA THR A 6 12.43 2.59 10.10
C THR A 6 12.95 3.32 11.34
N ARG A 7 14.22 3.75 11.28
CA ARG A 7 14.89 4.47 12.37
C ARG A 7 15.51 5.74 11.82
N GLN A 8 15.00 6.88 12.27
CA GLN A 8 15.45 8.22 11.87
C GLN A 8 15.65 8.36 10.36
N LEU A 9 14.70 7.76 9.59
CA LEU A 9 14.80 7.70 8.15
C LEU A 9 14.59 9.08 7.52
N ASN A 10 15.53 9.52 6.72
CA ASN A 10 15.51 10.82 6.05
C ASN A 10 15.64 10.68 4.52
N LYS A 11 14.94 11.55 3.79
CA LYS A 11 15.08 11.66 2.35
C LYS A 11 15.09 13.12 1.91
N PHE A 12 16.17 13.50 1.21
CA PHE A 12 16.26 14.78 0.52
C PHE A 12 16.20 14.59 -1.00
N TYR A 13 15.46 15.45 -1.67
CA TYR A 13 15.51 15.65 -3.11
C TYR A 13 15.99 17.09 -3.36
N LYS A 14 17.25 17.24 -3.69
CA LYS A 14 17.89 18.57 -3.78
C LYS A 14 17.61 19.37 -2.49
N ASN A 15 16.84 20.45 -2.60
CA ASN A 15 16.50 21.33 -1.47
C ASN A 15 15.23 20.91 -0.71
N LEU A 16 14.51 19.88 -1.18
CA LEU A 16 13.28 19.40 -0.53
C LEU A 16 13.62 18.29 0.47
N HIS A 17 13.36 18.52 1.76
CA HIS A 17 13.39 17.49 2.80
C HIS A 17 12.05 16.73 2.81
N ALA A 18 11.96 15.67 2.03
CA ALA A 18 10.72 14.93 1.77
C ALA A 18 10.32 13.99 2.92
N LEU A 19 11.31 13.38 3.61
CA LEU A 19 11.09 12.58 4.82
C LEU A 19 12.03 13.06 5.91
N LYS A 20 11.50 13.25 7.13
CA LYS A 20 12.17 13.90 8.25
C LYS A 20 12.07 13.01 9.48
N ASP A 21 13.17 12.29 9.79
CA ASP A 21 13.32 11.44 10.97
C ASP A 21 12.15 10.46 11.17
N ILE A 22 11.80 9.74 10.10
CA ILE A 22 10.69 8.78 10.13
C ILE A 22 11.07 7.58 10.99
N ASN A 23 10.31 7.38 12.07
CA ASN A 23 10.37 6.21 12.92
C ASN A 23 9.04 5.48 12.81
N LEU A 24 9.05 4.24 12.32
CA LEU A 24 7.87 3.46 12.03
C LEU A 24 8.12 1.99 12.39
N GLY A 25 7.08 1.34 12.93
CA GLY A 25 7.07 -0.10 13.18
C GLY A 25 5.74 -0.70 12.76
N ILE A 26 5.75 -1.58 11.76
CA ILE A 26 4.58 -2.29 11.24
C ILE A 26 4.71 -3.77 11.61
N LYS A 27 3.61 -4.38 12.04
CA LYS A 27 3.58 -5.79 12.44
C LYS A 27 3.32 -6.70 11.24
N GLU A 28 3.69 -7.96 11.38
CA GLU A 28 3.35 -9.00 10.39
C GLU A 28 1.82 -9.16 10.29
N ASN A 29 1.33 -9.36 9.06
CA ASN A 29 -0.08 -9.53 8.72
C ASN A 29 -0.99 -8.35 9.13
N GLU A 30 -0.42 -7.18 9.37
CA GLU A 30 -1.13 -5.95 9.66
C GLU A 30 -1.56 -5.25 8.37
N LEU A 31 -2.77 -4.71 8.33
CA LEU A 31 -3.17 -3.72 7.34
C LEU A 31 -2.90 -2.33 7.92
N PHE A 32 -1.80 -1.73 7.48
CA PHE A 32 -1.29 -0.47 8.00
C PHE A 32 -1.53 0.69 7.03
N GLY A 33 -2.14 1.76 7.53
CA GLY A 33 -2.45 2.95 6.76
C GLY A 33 -1.37 4.03 6.87
N LEU A 34 -0.92 4.56 5.74
CA LEU A 34 -0.16 5.81 5.67
C LEU A 34 -1.13 6.92 5.23
N LEU A 35 -1.67 7.66 6.18
CA LEU A 35 -2.68 8.70 5.95
C LEU A 35 -2.03 10.09 5.92
N GLY A 36 -2.38 10.90 4.94
CA GLY A 36 -1.88 12.28 4.84
C GLY A 36 -2.25 12.94 3.53
N VAL A 37 -2.21 14.26 3.52
CA VAL A 37 -2.46 15.06 2.32
C VAL A 37 -1.40 14.81 1.24
N ASN A 38 -1.66 15.27 0.02
CA ASN A 38 -0.67 15.19 -1.06
C ASN A 38 0.60 15.95 -0.68
N GLY A 39 1.76 15.34 -0.96
CA GLY A 39 3.05 15.90 -0.55
C GLY A 39 3.47 15.60 0.90
N ALA A 40 2.69 14.82 1.67
CA ALA A 40 3.06 14.42 3.04
C ALA A 40 4.27 13.48 3.10
N GLY A 41 4.69 12.86 1.98
CA GLY A 41 5.84 11.96 1.91
C GLY A 41 5.47 10.46 1.76
N LYS A 42 4.18 10.10 1.67
CA LYS A 42 3.71 8.71 1.61
C LYS A 42 4.39 7.89 0.50
N THR A 43 4.26 8.32 -0.75
CA THR A 43 4.86 7.64 -1.92
C THR A 43 6.39 7.62 -1.85
N THR A 44 7.03 8.64 -1.26
CA THR A 44 8.49 8.64 -1.04
C THR A 44 8.90 7.54 -0.06
N LEU A 45 8.13 7.36 1.01
CA LEU A 45 8.37 6.30 1.99
C LEU A 45 8.20 4.92 1.36
N ILE A 46 7.12 4.68 0.61
CA ILE A 46 6.93 3.43 -0.15
C ILE A 46 8.12 3.18 -1.07
N LYS A 47 8.56 4.16 -1.87
CA LYS A 47 9.69 3.97 -2.80
C LYS A 47 10.98 3.55 -2.09
N ILE A 48 11.23 4.01 -0.87
CA ILE A 48 12.40 3.56 -0.10
C ILE A 48 12.19 2.13 0.42
N LEU A 49 11.04 1.83 1.02
CA LEU A 49 10.73 0.51 1.57
C LEU A 49 10.69 -0.59 0.51
N THR A 50 10.42 -0.23 -0.75
CA THR A 50 10.41 -1.14 -1.91
C THR A 50 11.70 -1.09 -2.73
N CYS A 51 12.74 -0.44 -2.22
CA CYS A 51 14.04 -0.29 -2.91
C CYS A 51 13.97 0.37 -4.29
N LEU A 52 12.93 1.17 -4.57
CA LEU A 52 12.81 1.99 -5.79
C LEU A 52 13.51 3.35 -5.65
N SER A 53 13.89 3.74 -4.43
CA SER A 53 14.66 4.95 -4.13
C SER A 53 15.50 4.72 -2.88
N GLU A 54 16.70 5.26 -2.85
CA GLU A 54 17.56 5.20 -1.66
C GLU A 54 17.19 6.29 -0.66
N GLN A 55 17.34 6.00 0.63
CA GLN A 55 17.31 7.00 1.70
C GLN A 55 18.56 7.88 1.67
N THR A 56 18.46 9.10 2.22
CA THR A 56 19.63 9.98 2.38
C THR A 56 20.39 9.67 3.66
N SER A 57 19.67 9.36 4.76
CA SER A 57 20.22 8.92 6.03
C SER A 57 19.19 8.14 6.84
N GLY A 58 19.63 7.55 7.95
CA GLY A 58 18.79 6.67 8.76
C GLY A 58 18.72 5.25 8.20
N GLU A 59 17.89 4.43 8.79
CA GLU A 59 17.80 3.00 8.49
C GLU A 59 16.37 2.60 8.16
N ALA A 60 16.21 1.61 7.27
CA ALA A 60 14.94 0.95 7.00
C ALA A 60 15.16 -0.54 6.80
N TYR A 61 14.30 -1.33 7.41
CA TYR A 61 14.31 -2.79 7.37
C TYR A 61 12.95 -3.31 6.95
N VAL A 62 12.93 -4.32 6.09
CA VAL A 62 11.74 -5.02 5.61
C VAL A 62 11.96 -6.50 5.82
N HIS A 63 11.12 -7.14 6.63
CA HIS A 63 11.27 -8.53 7.05
C HIS A 63 12.66 -8.85 7.61
N GLY A 64 13.25 -7.88 8.34
CA GLY A 64 14.61 -7.97 8.88
C GLY A 64 15.74 -7.69 7.89
N PHE A 65 15.47 -7.51 6.59
CA PHE A 65 16.48 -7.14 5.60
C PHE A 65 16.63 -5.63 5.48
N SER A 66 17.87 -5.13 5.52
CA SER A 66 18.17 -3.71 5.24
C SER A 66 17.82 -3.38 3.78
N VAL A 67 17.02 -2.33 3.57
CA VAL A 67 16.67 -1.88 2.20
C VAL A 67 17.88 -1.35 1.44
N LYS A 68 18.94 -0.95 2.16
CA LYS A 68 20.18 -0.45 1.58
C LYS A 68 21.14 -1.57 1.22
N ASP A 69 21.33 -2.54 2.15
CA ASP A 69 22.39 -3.54 2.03
C ASP A 69 21.89 -4.85 1.40
N ASN A 70 20.58 -5.11 1.46
CA ASN A 70 19.96 -6.33 0.95
C ASN A 70 18.75 -6.04 0.01
N PRO A 71 18.85 -5.09 -0.95
CA PRO A 71 17.71 -4.67 -1.75
C PRO A 71 17.10 -5.81 -2.57
N GLU A 72 17.89 -6.76 -3.06
CA GLU A 72 17.39 -7.88 -3.84
C GLU A 72 16.51 -8.82 -2.98
N LYS A 73 16.91 -9.09 -1.73
CA LYS A 73 16.08 -9.89 -0.80
C LYS A 73 14.78 -9.19 -0.43
N VAL A 74 14.80 -7.85 -0.33
CA VAL A 74 13.58 -7.07 -0.10
C VAL A 74 12.66 -7.18 -1.31
N LYS A 75 13.17 -7.01 -2.54
CA LYS A 75 12.37 -7.10 -3.77
C LYS A 75 11.74 -8.47 -4.00
N GLU A 76 12.35 -9.55 -3.51
CA GLU A 76 11.79 -10.91 -3.59
C GLU A 76 10.53 -11.11 -2.74
N ILE A 77 10.33 -10.30 -1.71
CA ILE A 77 9.26 -10.48 -0.72
C ILE A 77 8.21 -9.36 -0.72
N VAL A 78 8.42 -8.30 -1.49
CA VAL A 78 7.49 -7.18 -1.60
C VAL A 78 6.96 -7.04 -3.01
N ASP A 79 5.73 -6.55 -3.12
CA ASP A 79 5.20 -6.07 -4.40
C ASP A 79 4.43 -4.77 -4.21
N VAL A 80 4.20 -4.04 -5.31
CA VAL A 80 3.58 -2.72 -5.29
C VAL A 80 2.50 -2.64 -6.35
N SER A 81 1.28 -2.31 -5.93
CA SER A 81 0.27 -1.80 -6.85
C SER A 81 0.37 -0.26 -6.85
N PRO A 82 0.95 0.36 -7.87
CA PRO A 82 1.17 1.80 -7.91
C PRO A 82 -0.15 2.56 -8.11
N GLN A 83 -0.13 3.87 -7.89
CA GLN A 83 -1.28 4.75 -8.08
C GLN A 83 -1.83 4.66 -9.51
N GLU A 84 -0.96 4.69 -10.52
CA GLU A 84 -1.33 4.38 -11.91
C GLU A 84 -1.41 2.88 -12.10
N THR A 85 -2.48 2.41 -12.75
CA THR A 85 -2.68 0.96 -12.94
C THR A 85 -1.63 0.37 -13.88
N ALA A 86 -0.81 -0.55 -13.36
CA ALA A 86 0.23 -1.24 -14.12
C ALA A 86 -0.35 -2.51 -14.75
N VAL A 87 -0.99 -2.37 -15.94
CA VAL A 87 -1.57 -3.48 -16.69
C VAL A 87 -1.12 -3.45 -18.14
N ALA A 88 -0.93 -4.62 -18.75
CA ALA A 88 -0.66 -4.73 -20.18
C ALA A 88 -1.97 -4.57 -20.97
N HIS A 89 -2.22 -3.37 -21.50
CA HIS A 89 -3.49 -2.96 -22.08
C HIS A 89 -4.02 -3.85 -23.21
N ASN A 90 -3.15 -4.45 -24.01
CA ASN A 90 -3.53 -5.28 -25.17
C ASN A 90 -3.73 -6.77 -24.82
N LEU A 91 -3.32 -7.18 -23.62
CA LEU A 91 -3.57 -8.51 -23.09
C LEU A 91 -4.95 -8.58 -22.43
N THR A 92 -5.54 -9.77 -22.38
CA THR A 92 -6.72 -10.04 -21.56
C THR A 92 -6.36 -10.02 -20.08
N VAL A 93 -7.36 -10.06 -19.19
CA VAL A 93 -7.13 -10.18 -17.74
C VAL A 93 -6.32 -11.45 -17.46
N ARG A 94 -6.73 -12.59 -18.01
CA ARG A 94 -6.03 -13.87 -17.85
C ARG A 94 -4.59 -13.81 -18.37
N GLU A 95 -4.38 -13.31 -19.58
CA GLU A 95 -3.05 -13.17 -20.17
C GLU A 95 -2.14 -12.24 -19.37
N ASN A 96 -2.67 -11.18 -18.74
CA ASN A 96 -1.91 -10.36 -17.81
C ASN A 96 -1.40 -11.18 -16.62
N LEU A 97 -2.28 -11.92 -15.94
CA LEU A 97 -1.90 -12.74 -14.80
C LEU A 97 -0.89 -13.83 -15.18
N ASP A 98 -1.11 -14.53 -16.29
CA ASP A 98 -0.19 -15.56 -16.80
C ASP A 98 1.19 -14.98 -17.17
N PHE A 99 1.21 -13.78 -17.77
CA PHE A 99 2.44 -13.10 -18.14
C PHE A 99 3.28 -12.77 -16.89
N PHE A 100 2.68 -12.15 -15.88
CA PHE A 100 3.39 -11.81 -14.66
C PHE A 100 3.78 -13.07 -13.85
N ALA A 101 2.92 -14.10 -13.81
CA ALA A 101 3.27 -15.38 -13.19
C ALA A 101 4.49 -16.02 -13.85
N SER A 102 4.60 -15.94 -15.17
CA SER A 102 5.76 -16.42 -15.91
C SER A 102 7.03 -15.61 -15.59
N LEU A 103 6.90 -14.28 -15.48
CA LEU A 103 8.01 -13.38 -15.17
C LEU A 103 8.62 -13.66 -13.78
N TYR A 104 7.75 -13.95 -12.81
CA TYR A 104 8.16 -14.25 -11.42
C TYR A 104 8.47 -15.74 -11.17
N ASN A 105 8.40 -16.61 -12.19
CA ASN A 105 8.52 -18.06 -12.04
C ASN A 105 7.52 -18.67 -11.02
N THR A 106 6.34 -18.06 -10.90
CA THR A 106 5.26 -18.47 -9.98
C THR A 106 4.07 -19.09 -10.73
N ARG A 107 4.30 -19.64 -11.93
CA ARG A 107 3.23 -20.18 -12.79
C ARG A 107 2.59 -21.39 -12.12
N ASP A 108 1.46 -21.17 -11.48
CA ASP A 108 0.64 -22.13 -10.77
C ASP A 108 -0.82 -21.84 -11.12
N GLU A 109 -1.40 -22.69 -11.95
CA GLU A 109 -2.75 -22.53 -12.49
C GLU A 109 -3.81 -22.43 -11.39
N ALA A 110 -3.69 -23.25 -10.35
CA ALA A 110 -4.63 -23.24 -9.24
C ALA A 110 -4.53 -21.93 -8.45
N TYR A 111 -3.31 -21.42 -8.27
CA TYR A 111 -3.10 -20.15 -7.59
C TYR A 111 -3.62 -18.97 -8.43
N ILE A 112 -3.34 -18.92 -9.73
CA ILE A 112 -3.85 -17.87 -10.63
C ILE A 112 -5.37 -17.85 -10.59
N SER A 113 -6.02 -19.03 -10.70
CA SER A 113 -7.48 -19.13 -10.59
C SER A 113 -8.00 -18.65 -9.23
N SER A 114 -7.28 -18.95 -8.14
CA SER A 114 -7.65 -18.44 -6.82
C SER A 114 -7.57 -16.91 -6.72
N VAL A 115 -6.59 -16.29 -7.39
CA VAL A 115 -6.46 -14.84 -7.48
C VAL A 115 -7.60 -14.24 -8.33
N VAL A 116 -7.93 -14.84 -9.48
CA VAL A 116 -9.08 -14.44 -10.31
C VAL A 116 -10.34 -14.39 -9.46
N ASN A 117 -10.64 -15.47 -8.71
CA ASN A 117 -11.80 -15.55 -7.83
C ASN A 117 -11.75 -14.51 -6.69
N ALA A 118 -10.61 -14.36 -6.02
CA ALA A 118 -10.46 -13.43 -4.90
C ALA A 118 -10.72 -11.98 -5.30
N PHE A 119 -10.42 -11.61 -6.56
CA PHE A 119 -10.64 -10.27 -7.10
C PHE A 119 -11.93 -10.15 -7.93
N SER A 120 -12.76 -11.23 -7.97
CA SER A 120 -13.99 -11.30 -8.76
C SER A 120 -13.75 -10.91 -10.22
N LEU A 121 -12.69 -11.46 -10.85
CA LEU A 121 -12.28 -11.14 -12.21
C LEU A 121 -12.86 -12.11 -13.24
N GLU A 122 -13.63 -13.12 -12.85
CA GLU A 122 -14.15 -14.21 -13.70
C GLU A 122 -14.96 -13.68 -14.88
N GLU A 123 -15.83 -12.69 -14.63
CA GLU A 123 -16.70 -12.13 -15.67
C GLU A 123 -15.93 -11.40 -16.78
N VAL A 124 -14.73 -10.92 -16.47
CA VAL A 124 -13.90 -10.13 -17.38
C VAL A 124 -12.60 -10.84 -17.78
N GLU A 125 -12.41 -12.10 -17.37
CA GLU A 125 -11.16 -12.84 -17.51
C GLU A 125 -10.64 -12.86 -18.96
N ASN A 126 -11.54 -12.97 -19.93
CA ASN A 126 -11.24 -12.99 -21.35
C ASN A 126 -11.30 -11.61 -22.03
N GLN A 127 -11.60 -10.55 -21.28
CA GLN A 127 -11.63 -9.19 -21.82
C GLN A 127 -10.24 -8.56 -21.83
N ARG A 128 -9.92 -7.79 -22.87
CA ARG A 128 -8.65 -7.05 -22.93
C ARG A 128 -8.64 -5.93 -21.89
N ALA A 129 -7.53 -5.76 -21.18
CA ALA A 129 -7.39 -4.76 -20.12
C ALA A 129 -7.72 -3.32 -20.57
N LYS A 130 -7.48 -2.97 -21.83
CA LYS A 130 -7.84 -1.64 -22.36
C LYS A 130 -9.35 -1.34 -22.36
N THR A 131 -10.20 -2.37 -22.45
CA THR A 131 -11.68 -2.23 -22.50
C THR A 131 -12.32 -2.23 -21.12
N LEU A 132 -11.58 -2.52 -20.08
CA LEU A 132 -12.07 -2.57 -18.71
C LEU A 132 -12.39 -1.17 -18.16
N SER A 133 -13.38 -1.08 -17.28
CA SER A 133 -13.61 0.11 -16.45
C SER A 133 -12.43 0.37 -15.50
N GLY A 134 -12.35 1.57 -14.90
CA GLY A 134 -11.32 1.91 -13.93
C GLY A 134 -11.28 0.96 -12.75
N GLY A 135 -12.43 0.55 -12.23
CA GLY A 135 -12.54 -0.39 -11.12
C GLY A 135 -11.97 -1.77 -11.45
N TRP A 136 -12.30 -2.33 -12.62
CA TRP A 136 -11.75 -3.59 -13.08
C TRP A 136 -10.24 -3.53 -13.34
N LYS A 137 -9.75 -2.44 -13.95
CA LYS A 137 -8.30 -2.22 -14.12
C LYS A 137 -7.58 -2.17 -12.78
N ARG A 138 -8.18 -1.52 -11.78
CA ARG A 138 -7.59 -1.41 -10.45
C ARG A 138 -7.53 -2.76 -9.75
N ARG A 139 -8.61 -3.56 -9.81
CA ARG A 139 -8.61 -4.94 -9.29
C ARG A 139 -7.53 -5.79 -9.96
N LEU A 140 -7.43 -5.73 -11.30
CA LEU A 140 -6.39 -6.45 -12.05
C LEU A 140 -4.98 -6.00 -11.64
N SER A 141 -4.74 -4.70 -11.47
CA SER A 141 -3.43 -4.17 -11.05
C SER A 141 -3.01 -4.70 -9.67
N ILE A 142 -3.95 -4.78 -8.71
CA ILE A 142 -3.66 -5.33 -7.38
C ILE A 142 -3.49 -6.86 -7.44
N ALA A 143 -4.32 -7.56 -8.24
CA ALA A 143 -4.21 -8.99 -8.46
C ALA A 143 -2.84 -9.38 -9.03
N ILE A 144 -2.31 -8.59 -9.99
CA ILE A 144 -0.95 -8.76 -10.53
C ILE A 144 0.09 -8.70 -9.41
N GLY A 145 -0.02 -7.72 -8.50
CA GLY A 145 0.89 -7.61 -7.36
C GLY A 145 0.87 -8.82 -6.41
N LEU A 146 -0.21 -9.61 -6.40
CA LEU A 146 -0.26 -10.85 -5.62
C LEU A 146 0.32 -12.06 -6.34
N ILE A 147 0.47 -12.01 -7.67
CA ILE A 147 0.97 -13.16 -8.46
C ILE A 147 2.40 -13.54 -8.08
N SER A 148 3.23 -12.60 -7.63
CA SER A 148 4.56 -12.87 -7.11
C SER A 148 4.57 -13.63 -5.77
N LYS A 149 3.40 -13.83 -5.13
CA LYS A 149 3.21 -14.38 -3.78
C LYS A 149 4.02 -13.58 -2.72
N PRO A 150 3.89 -12.24 -2.68
CA PRO A 150 4.69 -11.42 -1.78
C PRO A 150 4.30 -11.63 -0.33
N LYS A 151 5.23 -11.39 0.61
CA LYS A 151 4.93 -11.31 2.05
C LYS A 151 4.31 -9.97 2.42
N ILE A 152 4.66 -8.92 1.67
CA ILE A 152 4.23 -7.54 1.92
C ILE A 152 3.74 -6.92 0.62
N LEU A 153 2.51 -6.42 0.62
CA LEU A 153 1.90 -5.73 -0.52
C LEU A 153 1.73 -4.25 -0.21
N PHE A 154 2.30 -3.40 -1.07
CA PHE A 154 2.10 -1.96 -1.00
C PHE A 154 1.00 -1.54 -1.97
N LEU A 155 0.01 -0.80 -1.48
CA LEU A 155 -1.10 -0.24 -2.25
C LEU A 155 -1.01 1.28 -2.21
N ASP A 156 -0.56 1.90 -3.30
CA ASP A 156 -0.45 3.36 -3.39
C ASP A 156 -1.76 3.96 -3.91
N GLU A 157 -2.54 4.58 -3.02
CA GLU A 157 -3.85 5.19 -3.28
C GLU A 157 -4.81 4.30 -4.11
N PRO A 158 -5.14 3.07 -3.62
CA PRO A 158 -5.80 2.03 -4.42
C PRO A 158 -7.20 2.41 -4.89
N THR A 159 -7.88 3.33 -4.24
CA THR A 159 -9.26 3.71 -4.58
C THR A 159 -9.38 5.07 -5.26
N LEU A 160 -8.24 5.70 -5.58
CA LEU A 160 -8.24 7.01 -6.24
C LEU A 160 -8.95 6.93 -7.59
N GLY A 161 -9.91 7.85 -7.78
CA GLY A 161 -10.67 7.96 -9.03
C GLY A 161 -11.76 6.90 -9.24
N LEU A 162 -12.00 6.02 -8.26
CA LEU A 162 -13.10 5.06 -8.29
C LEU A 162 -14.41 5.71 -7.82
N ASP A 163 -15.52 5.29 -8.43
CA ASP A 163 -16.85 5.59 -7.91
C ASP A 163 -17.11 4.87 -6.58
N VAL A 164 -18.20 5.24 -5.90
CA VAL A 164 -18.53 4.72 -4.56
C VAL A 164 -18.73 3.20 -4.54
N ILE A 165 -19.31 2.63 -5.60
CA ILE A 165 -19.60 1.19 -5.68
C ILE A 165 -18.29 0.42 -5.86
N ALA A 166 -17.50 0.77 -6.88
CA ALA A 166 -16.21 0.16 -7.17
C ALA A 166 -15.24 0.26 -5.97
N ARG A 167 -15.24 1.41 -5.27
CA ARG A 167 -14.45 1.60 -4.05
C ARG A 167 -14.87 0.63 -2.94
N ARG A 168 -16.16 0.49 -2.66
CA ARG A 168 -16.66 -0.44 -1.63
C ARG A 168 -16.38 -1.90 -1.96
N GLU A 169 -16.46 -2.26 -3.24
CA GLU A 169 -16.12 -3.61 -3.67
C GLU A 169 -14.62 -3.89 -3.51
N LEU A 170 -13.77 -2.94 -3.86
CA LEU A 170 -12.34 -3.06 -3.64
C LEU A 170 -11.99 -3.14 -2.15
N TRP A 171 -12.67 -2.39 -1.28
CA TRP A 171 -12.50 -2.49 0.17
C TRP A 171 -12.81 -3.88 0.70
N LYS A 172 -13.87 -4.54 0.20
CA LYS A 172 -14.18 -5.93 0.58
C LYS A 172 -13.04 -6.88 0.18
N ILE A 173 -12.49 -6.70 -1.02
CA ILE A 173 -11.37 -7.51 -1.50
C ILE A 173 -10.14 -7.30 -0.62
N ILE A 174 -9.77 -6.06 -0.33
CA ILE A 174 -8.63 -5.73 0.55
C ILE A 174 -8.85 -6.31 1.95
N ASN A 175 -10.05 -6.16 2.51
CA ASN A 175 -10.38 -6.69 3.84
C ASN A 175 -10.29 -8.22 3.91
N ASN A 176 -10.61 -8.94 2.83
CA ASN A 176 -10.46 -10.39 2.76
C ASN A 176 -9.00 -10.88 2.77
N MET A 177 -8.05 -10.00 2.46
CA MET A 177 -6.61 -10.27 2.53
C MET A 177 -6.02 -9.97 3.92
N LYS A 178 -6.73 -9.21 4.75
CA LYS A 178 -6.31 -8.82 6.09
C LYS A 178 -6.03 -10.04 6.97
N GLY A 179 -4.93 -9.99 7.72
CA GLY A 179 -4.49 -11.10 8.57
C GLY A 179 -3.78 -12.25 7.82
N LYS A 180 -3.73 -12.21 6.48
CA LYS A 180 -3.08 -13.25 5.64
C LYS A 180 -1.77 -12.76 5.04
N ILE A 181 -1.64 -11.47 4.80
CA ILE A 181 -0.48 -10.80 4.23
C ILE A 181 -0.35 -9.43 4.88
N THR A 182 0.86 -8.92 5.01
CA THR A 182 1.09 -7.56 5.45
C THR A 182 0.76 -6.59 4.31
N ILE A 183 -0.11 -5.60 4.58
CA ILE A 183 -0.53 -4.63 3.57
C ILE A 183 -0.20 -3.22 4.07
N ILE A 184 0.49 -2.44 3.25
CA ILE A 184 0.72 -1.03 3.47
C ILE A 184 -0.13 -0.24 2.48
N LEU A 185 -1.11 0.49 3.00
CA LEU A 185 -2.06 1.28 2.22
C LEU A 185 -1.72 2.75 2.35
N THR A 186 -1.46 3.46 1.25
CA THR A 186 -1.47 4.93 1.29
C THR A 186 -2.84 5.44 0.89
N THR A 187 -3.29 6.47 1.59
CA THR A 187 -4.53 7.15 1.25
C THR A 187 -4.54 8.58 1.75
N HIS A 188 -5.36 9.40 1.15
CA HIS A 188 -5.80 10.68 1.68
C HIS A 188 -7.30 10.68 2.02
N TYR A 189 -7.98 9.53 1.80
CA TYR A 189 -9.38 9.33 2.19
C TYR A 189 -9.46 8.82 3.63
N LEU A 190 -10.01 9.64 4.52
CA LEU A 190 -10.16 9.34 5.94
C LEU A 190 -11.04 8.12 6.19
N GLU A 191 -12.16 8.02 5.45
CA GLU A 191 -13.07 6.88 5.51
C GLU A 191 -12.38 5.54 5.18
N GLU A 192 -11.46 5.55 4.22
CA GLU A 192 -10.71 4.35 3.84
C GLU A 192 -9.76 3.91 4.95
N ALA A 193 -9.03 4.87 5.53
CA ALA A 193 -8.12 4.59 6.64
C ALA A 193 -8.88 4.07 7.87
N GLU A 194 -10.02 4.68 8.22
CA GLU A 194 -10.83 4.29 9.36
C GLU A 194 -11.51 2.91 9.16
N ALA A 195 -11.97 2.63 7.93
CA ALA A 195 -12.70 1.40 7.64
C ALA A 195 -11.81 0.16 7.48
N LEU A 196 -10.58 0.32 6.96
CA LEU A 196 -9.74 -0.81 6.57
C LEU A 196 -8.56 -1.05 7.51
N CYS A 197 -7.91 0.01 8.00
CA CYS A 197 -6.61 -0.14 8.63
C CYS A 197 -6.72 -0.60 10.10
N ASP A 198 -5.82 -1.50 10.50
CA ASP A 198 -5.65 -1.88 11.91
C ASP A 198 -5.02 -0.72 12.69
N ARG A 199 -3.97 -0.12 12.11
CA ARG A 199 -3.32 1.08 12.62
C ARG A 199 -3.03 2.02 11.47
N VAL A 200 -2.94 3.30 11.81
CA VAL A 200 -2.70 4.39 10.85
C VAL A 200 -1.54 5.25 11.36
N ALA A 201 -0.60 5.57 10.47
CA ALA A 201 0.35 6.65 10.69
C ALA A 201 -0.17 7.92 10.01
N VAL A 202 -0.42 8.96 10.79
CA VAL A 202 -0.75 10.29 10.28
C VAL A 202 0.54 10.98 9.86
N MET A 203 0.67 11.25 8.56
CA MET A 203 1.83 11.93 7.96
C MET A 203 1.51 13.36 7.57
N SER A 204 2.36 14.30 7.95
CA SER A 204 2.26 15.70 7.55
C SER A 204 3.65 16.30 7.35
N LYS A 205 3.87 17.03 6.24
CA LYS A 205 5.10 17.76 5.93
C LYS A 205 6.38 16.92 6.07
N GLY A 206 6.31 15.64 5.67
CA GLY A 206 7.42 14.69 5.70
C GLY A 206 7.70 14.09 7.08
N LYS A 207 6.80 14.22 8.05
CA LYS A 207 6.93 13.64 9.40
C LYS A 207 5.76 12.71 9.70
N VAL A 208 6.00 11.68 10.49
CA VAL A 208 4.96 10.93 11.19
C VAL A 208 4.58 11.72 12.43
N LYS A 209 3.32 12.08 12.57
CA LYS A 209 2.80 12.88 13.69
C LYS A 209 2.24 12.03 14.83
N ALA A 210 1.53 10.97 14.47
CA ALA A 210 1.01 9.99 15.41
C ALA A 210 0.83 8.64 14.70
N ILE A 211 0.85 7.55 15.48
CA ILE A 211 0.55 6.19 15.03
C ILE A 211 -0.38 5.57 16.06
N GLY A 212 -1.46 4.96 15.59
CA GLY A 212 -2.40 4.25 16.44
C GLY A 212 -3.55 3.64 15.63
N THR A 213 -4.41 2.90 16.31
CA THR A 213 -5.72 2.54 15.75
C THR A 213 -6.55 3.79 15.54
N PRO A 214 -7.56 3.80 14.66
CA PRO A 214 -8.47 4.94 14.52
C PRO A 214 -9.06 5.41 15.88
N ALA A 215 -9.39 4.47 16.77
CA ALA A 215 -9.90 4.77 18.10
C ALA A 215 -8.85 5.47 18.99
N GLU A 216 -7.61 5.00 18.99
CA GLU A 216 -6.50 5.63 19.74
C GLU A 216 -6.22 7.05 19.21
N LEU A 217 -6.23 7.25 17.89
CA LEU A 217 -6.00 8.57 17.29
C LEU A 217 -7.13 9.55 17.66
N LYS A 218 -8.38 9.11 17.68
CA LYS A 218 -9.52 9.91 18.18
C LYS A 218 -9.35 10.27 19.67
N ALA A 219 -8.92 9.31 20.49
CA ALA A 219 -8.68 9.55 21.92
C ALA A 219 -7.53 10.55 22.16
N ILE A 220 -6.41 10.44 21.43
CA ILE A 220 -5.28 11.39 21.49
C ILE A 220 -5.75 12.81 21.16
N ALA A 221 -6.55 12.96 20.12
CA ALA A 221 -7.10 14.26 19.65
C ALA A 221 -8.31 14.76 20.46
N LYS A 222 -8.77 13.98 21.44
CA LYS A 222 -9.96 14.28 22.27
C LYS A 222 -11.19 14.62 21.45
N THR A 223 -11.53 13.76 20.50
CA THR A 223 -12.70 13.89 19.62
C THR A 223 -13.23 12.50 19.23
N ASP A 224 -14.53 12.40 18.95
CA ASP A 224 -15.15 11.17 18.44
C ASP A 224 -15.16 11.10 16.91
N ASN A 225 -14.82 12.19 16.24
CA ASN A 225 -14.76 12.28 14.77
C ASN A 225 -13.33 12.06 14.29
N PHE A 226 -13.14 11.12 13.34
CA PHE A 226 -11.81 10.78 12.83
C PHE A 226 -11.21 11.88 11.93
N GLU A 227 -12.05 12.66 11.25
CA GLU A 227 -11.60 13.81 10.44
C GLU A 227 -11.05 14.92 11.33
N ASP A 228 -11.75 15.26 12.40
CA ASP A 228 -11.26 16.24 13.40
C ASP A 228 -9.96 15.75 14.06
N ALA A 229 -9.89 14.45 14.36
CA ALA A 229 -8.68 13.86 14.92
C ALA A 229 -7.48 14.00 13.96
N PHE A 230 -7.70 13.68 12.68
CA PHE A 230 -6.67 13.83 11.65
C PHE A 230 -6.18 15.28 11.54
N ILE A 231 -7.09 16.26 11.49
CA ILE A 231 -6.74 17.69 11.35
C ILE A 231 -5.87 18.13 12.54
N LYS A 232 -6.33 17.90 13.78
CA LYS A 232 -5.59 18.27 14.99
C LYS A 232 -4.20 17.66 15.06
N ILE A 233 -4.09 16.35 14.74
CA ILE A 233 -2.81 15.64 14.72
C ILE A 233 -1.89 16.18 13.62
N ALA A 234 -2.39 16.39 12.42
CA ALA A 234 -1.62 16.85 11.26
C ALA A 234 -1.09 18.29 11.47
N GLU A 235 -1.83 19.15 12.12
CA GLU A 235 -1.48 20.54 12.45
C GLU A 235 -0.62 20.65 13.70
N GLY A 236 -0.67 19.66 14.59
CA GLY A 236 0.07 19.62 15.85
C GLY A 236 -0.63 20.36 17.00
N GLU A 237 -1.96 20.37 16.98
CA GLU A 237 -2.85 20.99 17.98
C GLU A 237 -3.30 19.97 19.05
N LEU A 238 -2.37 19.17 19.60
CA LEU A 238 -2.63 18.14 20.62
C LEU A 238 -2.42 18.62 22.03
#